data_77f92a013f8cd87018f1716be6d32884
#
_entry.id   77f92a013f8cd87018f1716be6d32884
#
_cell.length_a   1.000
_cell.length_b   1.000
_cell.length_c   1.000
_cell.angle_alpha   90.00
_cell.angle_beta   90.00
_cell.angle_gamma   90.00
#
_symmetry.space_group_name_H-M   'P 1'
#
loop_
_entity.id
_entity.type
_entity.pdbx_description
1 polymer ?
#
loop_
_entity_poly.entity_id
_entity_poly.type
_entity_poly.pdbx_seq_one_letter_code
_entity_poly.pdbx_strand_id
1 'polypeptide(L)'
;YQKAMQMVRCDSVASFLKEVQPKNPFYYQLLEKLKAGGLGKAMKIKILCNMERCRWRQYDNPWQHEKYVVVNIPSFHLMAIDHQDTLSMRIRWGASKTKTPILNSHIKRMELNPQWFVPRSIVLHDMIHRVGNHGYFRARNYYVREVATGKEVDLDRVTRSMLISGAYG
;
A
#
# COMPACT_ATOMS: atom_id res chain seq x y z
N TYR A 1 1.58 28.65 -16.13
CA TYR A 1 0.67 29.45 -16.91
C TYR A 1 1.43 30.28 -17.96
N GLN A 2 2.40 31.13 -17.58
CA GLN A 2 3.18 31.98 -18.48
C GLN A 2 3.88 31.20 -19.60
N LYS A 3 4.57 30.07 -19.25
CA LYS A 3 5.21 29.19 -20.25
C LYS A 3 4.20 28.64 -21.25
N ALA A 4 3.02 28.20 -20.80
CA ALA A 4 1.97 27.68 -21.68
C ALA A 4 1.45 28.79 -22.64
N MET A 5 1.20 30.00 -22.15
CA MET A 5 0.77 31.14 -22.98
C MET A 5 1.81 31.55 -24.00
N GLN A 6 3.09 31.52 -23.65
CA GLN A 6 4.19 31.78 -24.58
C GLN A 6 4.25 30.75 -25.70
N MET A 7 4.08 29.44 -25.37
CA MET A 7 4.07 28.36 -26.35
C MET A 7 2.89 28.47 -27.35
N VAL A 8 1.72 28.88 -26.86
CA VAL A 8 0.55 29.15 -27.73
C VAL A 8 0.87 30.30 -28.73
N ARG A 9 1.50 31.38 -28.24
CA ARG A 9 1.89 32.52 -29.09
C ARG A 9 2.93 32.18 -30.15
N CYS A 10 3.80 31.22 -29.87
CA CYS A 10 4.88 30.78 -30.76
C CYS A 10 4.49 29.59 -31.65
N ASP A 11 3.21 29.23 -31.73
CA ASP A 11 2.68 28.05 -32.46
C ASP A 11 3.38 26.72 -32.16
N SER A 12 3.90 26.59 -30.95
CA SER A 12 4.64 25.41 -30.47
C SER A 12 3.83 24.55 -29.51
N VAL A 13 2.49 24.60 -29.61
CA VAL A 13 1.57 23.86 -28.73
C VAL A 13 1.82 22.36 -28.77
N ALA A 14 2.07 21.80 -29.96
CA ALA A 14 2.34 20.37 -30.12
C ALA A 14 3.58 19.93 -29.34
N SER A 15 4.66 20.71 -29.40
CA SER A 15 5.91 20.46 -28.66
C SER A 15 5.69 20.57 -27.14
N PHE A 16 4.94 21.57 -26.73
CA PHE A 16 4.59 21.74 -25.31
C PHE A 16 3.75 20.56 -24.78
N LEU A 17 2.72 20.14 -25.51
CA LEU A 17 1.90 18.99 -25.13
C LEU A 17 2.73 17.71 -25.02
N LYS A 18 3.72 17.52 -25.89
CA LYS A 18 4.66 16.40 -25.83
C LYS A 18 5.59 16.48 -24.61
N GLU A 19 6.07 17.68 -24.28
CA GLU A 19 6.94 17.91 -23.11
C GLU A 19 6.22 17.62 -21.77
N VAL A 20 4.94 18.01 -21.67
CA VAL A 20 4.15 17.86 -20.43
C VAL A 20 3.49 16.49 -20.26
N GLN A 21 3.64 15.60 -21.24
CA GLN A 21 3.11 14.24 -21.08
C GLN A 21 3.82 13.47 -19.97
N PRO A 22 3.12 12.56 -19.29
CA PRO A 22 3.72 11.73 -18.26
C PRO A 22 4.87 10.88 -18.83
N LYS A 23 5.99 10.83 -18.12
CA LYS A 23 7.11 9.95 -18.45
C LYS A 23 6.91 8.51 -17.95
N ASN A 24 5.71 8.17 -17.51
CA ASN A 24 5.36 6.87 -16.98
C ASN A 24 5.22 5.84 -18.11
N PRO A 25 5.96 4.72 -18.11
CA PRO A 25 5.84 3.67 -19.12
C PRO A 25 4.42 3.15 -19.31
N PHE A 26 3.65 3.06 -18.23
CA PHE A 26 2.27 2.61 -18.27
C PHE A 26 1.35 3.55 -19.07
N TYR A 27 1.61 4.86 -19.01
CA TYR A 27 0.91 5.84 -19.86
C TYR A 27 1.08 5.52 -21.36
N TYR A 28 2.29 5.23 -21.77
CA TYR A 28 2.57 4.91 -23.17
C TYR A 28 1.95 3.58 -23.60
N GLN A 29 1.94 2.56 -22.74
CA GLN A 29 1.25 1.30 -23.02
C GLN A 29 -0.26 1.51 -23.22
N LEU A 30 -0.88 2.37 -22.41
CA LEU A 30 -2.29 2.72 -22.56
C LEU A 30 -2.54 3.51 -23.84
N LEU A 31 -1.65 4.43 -24.17
CA LEU A 31 -1.72 5.22 -25.39
C LEU A 31 -1.66 4.33 -26.65
N GLU A 32 -0.73 3.36 -26.67
CA GLU A 32 -0.64 2.42 -27.79
C GLU A 32 -1.89 1.54 -27.93
N LYS A 33 -2.44 1.06 -26.80
CA LYS A 33 -3.72 0.34 -26.82
C LYS A 33 -4.88 1.19 -27.35
N LEU A 34 -4.89 2.48 -27.02
CA LEU A 34 -5.91 3.40 -27.51
C LEU A 34 -5.78 3.64 -29.00
N LYS A 35 -4.54 3.79 -29.53
CA LYS A 35 -4.23 3.98 -30.95
C LYS A 35 -4.54 2.76 -31.79
N ALA A 36 -4.28 1.56 -31.27
CA ALA A 36 -4.55 0.29 -31.97
C ALA A 36 -6.03 0.11 -32.36
N GLY A 37 -6.94 0.81 -31.68
CA GLY A 37 -8.36 0.79 -32.02
C GLY A 37 -9.07 -0.50 -31.60
N GLY A 38 -10.24 -0.78 -32.17
CA GLY A 38 -11.02 -2.00 -31.89
C GLY A 38 -11.67 -2.08 -30.49
N LEU A 39 -11.57 -1.03 -29.67
CA LEU A 39 -12.01 -1.01 -28.26
C LEU A 39 -13.47 -0.57 -28.15
N GLY A 40 -14.26 -1.33 -27.39
CA GLY A 40 -15.60 -0.91 -27.01
C GLY A 40 -15.60 0.34 -26.12
N LYS A 41 -16.73 1.06 -26.06
CA LYS A 41 -16.88 2.33 -25.33
C LYS A 41 -16.41 2.25 -23.87
N ALA A 42 -16.79 1.20 -23.14
CA ALA A 42 -16.41 1.02 -21.73
C ALA A 42 -14.88 0.89 -21.55
N MET A 43 -14.22 0.16 -22.44
CA MET A 43 -12.76 -0.02 -22.39
C MET A 43 -12.04 1.29 -22.72
N LYS A 44 -12.49 2.06 -23.71
CA LYS A 44 -11.94 3.39 -24.04
C LYS A 44 -12.00 4.31 -22.82
N ILE A 45 -13.15 4.35 -22.12
CA ILE A 45 -13.31 5.16 -20.90
C ILE A 45 -12.31 4.72 -19.83
N LYS A 46 -12.17 3.41 -19.58
CA LYS A 46 -11.21 2.88 -18.60
C LYS A 46 -9.76 3.29 -18.94
N ILE A 47 -9.38 3.21 -20.20
CA ILE A 47 -8.04 3.62 -20.65
C ILE A 47 -7.84 5.10 -20.41
N LEU A 48 -8.77 5.96 -20.85
CA LEU A 48 -8.67 7.41 -20.69
C LEU A 48 -8.59 7.81 -19.21
N CYS A 49 -9.41 7.21 -18.34
CA CYS A 49 -9.33 7.45 -16.89
C CYS A 49 -7.98 7.05 -16.30
N ASN A 50 -7.38 5.96 -16.75
CA ASN A 50 -6.07 5.54 -16.25
C ASN A 50 -4.93 6.39 -16.83
N MET A 51 -5.03 6.83 -18.08
CA MET A 51 -4.10 7.81 -18.66
C MET A 51 -4.15 9.13 -17.88
N GLU A 52 -5.34 9.59 -17.48
CA GLU A 52 -5.48 10.80 -16.65
C GLU A 52 -4.86 10.60 -15.26
N ARG A 53 -5.04 9.44 -14.63
CA ARG A 53 -4.35 9.11 -13.37
C ARG A 53 -2.83 9.13 -13.50
N CYS A 54 -2.28 8.73 -14.63
CA CYS A 54 -0.84 8.83 -14.90
C CYS A 54 -0.33 10.27 -14.97
N ARG A 55 -1.21 11.25 -15.15
CA ARG A 55 -0.87 12.68 -15.14
C ARG A 55 -0.84 13.30 -13.75
N TRP A 56 -1.43 12.61 -12.76
CA TRP A 56 -1.41 13.12 -11.40
C TRP A 56 0.02 13.19 -10.91
N ARG A 57 0.42 14.38 -10.51
CA ARG A 57 1.76 14.61 -9.99
C ARG A 57 1.90 13.94 -8.64
N GLN A 58 2.79 12.97 -8.56
CA GLN A 58 3.29 12.44 -7.29
C GLN A 58 4.64 13.12 -7.05
N TYR A 59 4.85 13.65 -5.85
CA TYR A 59 6.09 14.31 -5.48
C TYR A 59 7.29 13.37 -5.54
N ASP A 60 7.06 12.10 -5.32
CA ASP A 60 8.05 11.04 -5.42
C ASP A 60 7.44 9.88 -6.21
N ASN A 61 7.88 9.78 -7.45
CA ASN A 61 7.35 8.77 -8.35
C ASN A 61 8.22 7.50 -8.25
N PRO A 62 7.67 6.35 -7.81
CA PRO A 62 8.44 5.12 -7.66
C PRO A 62 9.19 4.70 -8.93
N TRP A 63 8.67 5.01 -10.12
CA TRP A 63 9.31 4.70 -11.41
C TRP A 63 10.63 5.44 -11.67
N GLN A 64 10.98 6.41 -10.85
CA GLN A 64 12.25 7.15 -10.92
C GLN A 64 13.35 6.50 -10.07
N HIS A 65 13.00 5.47 -9.28
CA HIS A 65 13.92 4.73 -8.44
C HIS A 65 14.26 3.38 -9.05
N GLU A 66 15.49 2.94 -8.88
CA GLU A 66 15.94 1.60 -9.30
C GLU A 66 15.24 0.51 -8.48
N LYS A 67 14.98 0.80 -7.20
CA LYS A 67 14.33 -0.11 -6.26
C LYS A 67 13.10 0.56 -5.66
N TYR A 68 11.96 -0.09 -5.79
CA TYR A 68 10.71 0.42 -5.22
C TYR A 68 9.71 -0.68 -4.93
N VAL A 69 8.75 -0.37 -4.08
CA VAL A 69 7.66 -1.28 -3.73
C VAL A 69 6.34 -0.63 -4.15
N VAL A 70 5.53 -1.38 -4.88
CA VAL A 70 4.17 -0.97 -5.26
C VAL A 70 3.16 -1.88 -4.58
N VAL A 71 2.24 -1.28 -3.83
CA VAL A 71 1.10 -1.98 -3.23
C VAL A 71 -0.15 -1.68 -4.03
N ASN A 72 -0.60 -2.65 -4.82
CA ASN A 72 -1.83 -2.55 -5.58
C ASN A 72 -2.99 -3.13 -4.76
N ILE A 73 -3.64 -2.25 -3.99
CA ILE A 73 -4.75 -2.62 -3.10
C ILE A 73 -5.87 -3.35 -3.86
N PRO A 74 -6.40 -2.85 -5.00
CA PRO A 74 -7.46 -3.54 -5.74
C PRO A 74 -7.10 -4.93 -6.26
N SER A 75 -5.84 -5.21 -6.52
CA SER A 75 -5.39 -6.51 -7.01
C SER A 75 -4.94 -7.48 -5.92
N PHE A 76 -4.87 -7.04 -4.65
CA PHE A 76 -4.35 -7.80 -3.51
C PHE A 76 -2.87 -8.21 -3.66
N HIS A 77 -2.08 -7.39 -4.34
CA HIS A 77 -0.66 -7.69 -4.60
C HIS A 77 0.26 -6.56 -4.16
N LEU A 78 1.40 -6.97 -3.62
CA LEU A 78 2.58 -6.16 -3.45
C LEU A 78 3.63 -6.63 -4.46
N MET A 79 4.28 -5.70 -5.11
CA MET A 79 5.41 -5.95 -5.99
C MET A 79 6.62 -5.17 -5.47
N ALA A 80 7.69 -5.87 -5.18
CA ALA A 80 8.99 -5.27 -4.90
C ALA A 80 9.85 -5.41 -6.16
N ILE A 81 10.29 -4.29 -6.70
CA ILE A 81 11.01 -4.20 -7.95
C ILE A 81 12.43 -3.76 -7.66
N ASP A 82 13.39 -4.49 -8.21
CA ASP A 82 14.82 -4.20 -8.19
C ASP A 82 15.34 -4.31 -9.62
N HIS A 83 15.47 -3.19 -10.31
CA HIS A 83 15.81 -3.13 -11.73
C HIS A 83 14.86 -3.99 -12.59
N GLN A 84 15.31 -5.15 -13.06
CA GLN A 84 14.51 -6.09 -13.87
C GLN A 84 13.87 -7.20 -13.02
N ASP A 85 14.33 -7.37 -11.78
CA ASP A 85 13.79 -8.39 -10.87
C ASP A 85 12.52 -7.89 -10.18
N THR A 86 11.55 -8.77 -10.10
CA THR A 86 10.26 -8.48 -9.43
C THR A 86 9.86 -9.60 -8.52
N LEU A 87 9.77 -9.30 -7.22
CA LEU A 87 9.15 -10.16 -6.23
C LEU A 87 7.69 -9.76 -6.07
N SER A 88 6.77 -10.68 -6.34
CA SER A 88 5.33 -10.46 -6.18
C SER A 88 4.77 -11.33 -5.07
N MET A 89 3.94 -10.74 -4.21
CA MET A 89 3.28 -11.46 -3.14
C MET A 89 1.85 -10.97 -2.92
N ARG A 90 0.99 -11.88 -2.45
CA ARG A 90 -0.37 -11.52 -2.05
C ARG A 90 -0.35 -10.83 -0.69
N ILE A 91 -1.18 -9.81 -0.56
CA ILE A 91 -1.32 -9.06 0.69
C ILE A 91 -2.75 -9.11 1.23
N ARG A 92 -2.89 -8.80 2.51
CA ARG A 92 -4.16 -8.49 3.14
C ARG A 92 -4.22 -7.00 3.43
N TRP A 93 -5.40 -6.42 3.34
CA TRP A 93 -5.65 -5.03 3.68
C TRP A 93 -6.85 -4.88 4.62
N GLY A 94 -7.08 -3.66 5.06
CA GLY A 94 -8.19 -3.33 5.94
C GLY A 94 -9.56 -3.62 5.30
N ALA A 95 -10.52 -4.00 6.14
CA ALA A 95 -11.90 -4.20 5.74
C ALA A 95 -12.55 -2.89 5.22
N SER A 96 -13.73 -2.99 4.60
CA SER A 96 -14.45 -1.81 4.07
C SER A 96 -14.71 -0.72 5.11
N LYS A 97 -14.83 -1.09 6.38
CA LYS A 97 -14.99 -0.16 7.51
C LYS A 97 -13.66 0.42 8.03
N THR A 98 -12.54 -0.27 7.79
CA THR A 98 -11.19 0.11 8.25
C THR A 98 -10.23 0.10 7.04
N LYS A 99 -10.50 0.97 6.09
CA LYS A 99 -9.78 1.00 4.81
C LYS A 99 -8.30 1.29 5.01
N THR A 100 -7.45 0.57 4.28
CA THR A 100 -6.03 0.91 4.16
C THR A 100 -5.90 2.25 3.43
N PRO A 101 -5.20 3.24 4.01
CA PRO A 101 -4.99 4.53 3.35
C PRO A 101 -4.09 4.39 2.12
N ILE A 102 -4.32 5.24 1.13
CA ILE A 102 -3.37 5.43 0.03
C ILE A 102 -2.28 6.35 0.54
N LEU A 103 -1.03 5.90 0.47
CA LEU A 103 0.12 6.67 0.94
C LEU A 103 1.33 6.42 0.03
N ASN A 104 2.26 7.36 0.07
CA ASN A 104 3.60 7.23 -0.48
C ASN A 104 4.60 7.43 0.66
N SER A 105 5.61 6.55 0.76
CA SER A 105 6.59 6.57 1.83
C SER A 105 7.87 5.86 1.40
N HIS A 106 8.91 5.95 2.24
CA HIS A 106 10.19 5.29 2.01
C HIS A 106 10.44 4.23 3.08
N ILE A 107 11.04 3.10 2.69
CA ILE A 107 11.55 2.10 3.62
C ILE A 107 12.82 2.65 4.25
N LYS A 108 12.77 2.94 5.56
CA LYS A 108 13.92 3.47 6.30
C LYS A 108 14.68 2.42 7.08
N ARG A 109 14.03 1.32 7.42
CA ARG A 109 14.59 0.26 8.27
C ARG A 109 13.97 -1.08 7.90
N MET A 110 14.78 -2.11 7.99
CA MET A 110 14.35 -3.51 7.88
C MET A 110 14.68 -4.20 9.21
N GLU A 111 13.75 -4.97 9.72
CA GLU A 111 13.90 -5.74 10.95
C GLU A 111 13.77 -7.24 10.59
N LEU A 112 14.78 -8.01 10.97
CA LEU A 112 14.79 -9.46 10.76
C LEU A 112 14.16 -10.16 11.96
N ASN A 113 13.33 -11.18 11.68
CA ASN A 113 12.57 -11.91 12.70
C ASN A 113 11.77 -10.99 13.65
N PRO A 114 10.97 -10.06 13.11
CA PRO A 114 10.24 -9.10 13.93
C PRO A 114 9.21 -9.82 14.81
N GLN A 115 9.08 -9.35 16.05
CA GLN A 115 7.92 -9.71 16.88
C GLN A 115 6.76 -8.81 16.49
N TRP A 116 5.61 -9.40 16.20
CA TRP A 116 4.44 -8.61 15.89
C TRP A 116 3.66 -8.28 17.16
N PHE A 117 3.69 -7.02 17.53
CA PHE A 117 2.83 -6.51 18.60
C PHE A 117 1.41 -6.33 18.08
N VAL A 118 0.48 -7.09 18.63
CA VAL A 118 -0.91 -7.03 18.20
C VAL A 118 -1.51 -5.67 18.55
N PRO A 119 -2.02 -4.90 17.58
CA PRO A 119 -2.65 -3.62 17.85
C PRO A 119 -3.80 -3.74 18.85
N ARG A 120 -3.91 -2.76 19.76
CA ARG A 120 -4.94 -2.75 20.83
C ARG A 120 -6.36 -2.96 20.29
N SER A 121 -6.68 -2.41 19.12
CA SER A 121 -7.97 -2.60 18.47
C SER A 121 -8.27 -4.07 18.17
N ILE A 122 -7.27 -4.82 17.70
CA ILE A 122 -7.41 -6.27 17.43
C ILE A 122 -7.52 -7.04 18.76
N VAL A 123 -6.72 -6.68 19.76
CA VAL A 123 -6.81 -7.29 21.10
C VAL A 123 -8.23 -7.17 21.65
N LEU A 124 -8.82 -5.97 21.60
CA LEU A 124 -10.14 -5.70 22.17
C LEU A 124 -11.30 -6.26 21.32
N HIS A 125 -11.16 -6.38 20.00
CA HIS A 125 -12.23 -6.88 19.16
C HIS A 125 -12.18 -8.40 18.93
N ASP A 126 -10.98 -8.96 18.81
CA ASP A 126 -10.85 -10.36 18.40
C ASP A 126 -10.27 -11.26 19.50
N MET A 127 -9.25 -10.80 20.23
CA MET A 127 -8.50 -11.65 21.13
C MET A 127 -9.14 -11.75 22.52
N ILE A 128 -9.78 -10.69 23.01
CA ILE A 128 -10.41 -10.66 24.32
C ILE A 128 -11.46 -11.78 24.52
N HIS A 129 -12.12 -12.17 23.42
CA HIS A 129 -13.11 -13.25 23.42
C HIS A 129 -12.47 -14.64 23.44
N ARG A 130 -11.15 -14.72 23.24
CA ARG A 130 -10.35 -15.95 23.22
C ARG A 130 -9.60 -16.20 24.52
N VAL A 131 -9.64 -15.25 25.47
CA VAL A 131 -9.02 -15.42 26.80
C VAL A 131 -9.59 -16.67 27.49
N GLY A 132 -8.70 -17.53 27.99
CA GLY A 132 -9.02 -18.86 28.53
C GLY A 132 -8.90 -19.99 27.48
N ASN A 133 -8.80 -19.68 26.20
CA ASN A 133 -8.51 -20.70 25.18
C ASN A 133 -6.99 -20.78 24.92
N HIS A 134 -6.27 -21.45 25.81
CA HIS A 134 -4.81 -21.53 25.76
C HIS A 134 -4.30 -22.25 24.48
N GLY A 135 -5.06 -23.22 23.98
CA GLY A 135 -4.74 -23.92 22.73
C GLY A 135 -4.74 -22.97 21.52
N TYR A 136 -5.64 -21.99 21.49
CA TYR A 136 -5.68 -20.98 20.46
C TYR A 136 -4.43 -20.11 20.43
N PHE A 137 -3.96 -19.68 21.59
CA PHE A 137 -2.77 -18.84 21.73
C PHE A 137 -1.50 -19.62 21.42
N ARG A 138 -1.34 -20.84 22.00
CA ARG A 138 -0.17 -21.71 21.79
C ARG A 138 -0.02 -22.11 20.32
N ALA A 139 -1.10 -22.50 19.66
CA ALA A 139 -1.07 -22.90 18.23
C ALA A 139 -0.64 -21.79 17.28
N ARG A 140 -0.66 -20.52 17.72
CA ARG A 140 -0.27 -19.34 16.95
C ARG A 140 0.98 -18.66 17.47
N ASN A 141 1.67 -19.27 18.43
CA ASN A 141 2.83 -18.69 19.10
C ASN A 141 2.57 -17.30 19.68
N TYR A 142 1.35 -17.07 20.18
CA TYR A 142 1.04 -15.86 20.93
C TYR A 142 1.50 -15.99 22.37
N TYR A 143 2.08 -14.92 22.88
CA TYR A 143 2.42 -14.76 24.29
C TYR A 143 1.97 -13.38 24.76
N VAL A 144 1.80 -13.21 26.04
CA VAL A 144 1.39 -11.95 26.65
C VAL A 144 2.55 -11.44 27.51
N ARG A 145 2.91 -10.16 27.35
CA ARG A 145 3.92 -9.50 28.16
C ARG A 145 3.36 -8.30 28.91
N GLU A 146 3.90 -8.06 30.08
CA GLU A 146 3.72 -6.80 30.77
C GLU A 146 4.50 -5.71 30.05
N VAL A 147 3.80 -4.62 29.66
CA VAL A 147 4.39 -3.55 28.84
C VAL A 147 5.53 -2.84 29.56
N ALA A 148 5.40 -2.63 30.89
CA ALA A 148 6.38 -1.91 31.68
C ALA A 148 7.69 -2.66 31.89
N THR A 149 7.62 -3.98 32.09
CA THR A 149 8.79 -4.80 32.44
C THR A 149 9.27 -5.68 31.29
N GLY A 150 8.43 -5.87 30.23
CA GLY A 150 8.67 -6.83 29.17
C GLY A 150 8.58 -8.30 29.61
N LYS A 151 8.20 -8.54 30.85
CA LYS A 151 8.12 -9.91 31.42
C LYS A 151 6.93 -10.65 30.84
N GLU A 152 7.17 -11.87 30.41
CA GLU A 152 6.14 -12.75 29.90
C GLU A 152 5.24 -13.26 31.03
N VAL A 153 3.94 -13.29 30.75
CA VAL A 153 2.91 -13.76 31.68
C VAL A 153 2.41 -15.11 31.20
N ASP A 154 2.29 -16.04 32.13
CA ASP A 154 1.70 -17.34 31.83
C ASP A 154 0.27 -17.17 31.29
N LEU A 155 -0.02 -17.80 30.17
CA LEU A 155 -1.32 -17.72 29.50
C LEU A 155 -2.48 -18.17 30.41
N ASP A 156 -2.19 -19.05 31.36
CA ASP A 156 -3.17 -19.56 32.35
C ASP A 156 -3.60 -18.47 33.36
N ARG A 157 -2.78 -17.42 33.49
CA ARG A 157 -3.05 -16.28 34.40
C ARG A 157 -3.60 -15.06 33.66
N VAL A 158 -3.65 -15.09 32.35
CA VAL A 158 -4.13 -13.95 31.55
C VAL A 158 -5.64 -13.79 31.73
N THR A 159 -6.05 -12.62 32.16
CA THR A 159 -7.47 -12.24 32.33
C THR A 159 -7.88 -11.19 31.31
N ARG A 160 -9.19 -11.07 31.08
CA ARG A 160 -9.73 -10.01 30.19
C ARG A 160 -9.38 -8.61 30.70
N SER A 161 -9.44 -8.41 32.04
CA SER A 161 -9.10 -7.12 32.66
C SER A 161 -7.65 -6.71 32.40
N MET A 162 -6.71 -7.66 32.42
CA MET A 162 -5.31 -7.40 32.08
C MET A 162 -5.17 -6.85 30.65
N LEU A 163 -5.81 -7.48 29.67
CA LEU A 163 -5.76 -7.02 28.28
C LEU A 163 -6.48 -5.69 28.05
N ILE A 164 -7.57 -5.43 28.79
CA ILE A 164 -8.31 -4.16 28.74
C ILE A 164 -7.49 -3.00 29.32
N SER A 165 -6.73 -3.23 30.39
CA SER A 165 -5.95 -2.19 31.09
C SER A 165 -4.91 -1.54 30.15
N GLY A 166 -4.41 -2.28 29.14
CA GLY A 166 -3.31 -1.85 28.28
C GLY A 166 -1.92 -1.96 28.94
N ALA A 167 -1.86 -2.48 30.15
CA ALA A 167 -0.59 -2.79 30.83
C ALA A 167 0.04 -4.08 30.29
N TYR A 168 -0.71 -4.85 29.53
CA TYR A 168 -0.31 -6.12 28.93
C TYR A 168 -0.63 -6.13 27.43
N GLY A 169 0.25 -6.74 26.65
CA GLY A 169 0.12 -6.83 25.19
C GLY A 169 0.86 -8.03 24.59
#